data_8156e8bc06c8826a54c5b058f43b6e96
#
_entry.id   8156e8bc06c8826a54c5b058f43b6e96
#
_cell.length_a   1.000
_cell.length_b   1.000
_cell.length_c   1.000
_cell.angle_alpha   90.00
_cell.angle_beta   90.00
_cell.angle_gamma   90.00
#
_symmetry.space_group_name_H-M   'P 1'
#
loop_
_entity.id
_entity.type
_entity.pdbx_description
1 polymer ?
#
loop_
_entity_poly.entity_id
_entity_poly.type
_entity_poly.pdbx_seq_one_letter_code
_entity_poly.pdbx_strand_id
1 'polypeptide(L)'
;MLDMILAGLSEALQLANLLFVLLGVIAGMIAGAIPGVNGPMAIALCIPLSYYMSPVAAIGFLVGLNKGAFFGGSISGVLLNTPGTPESAATTWDGYPLAKQGKGEKALRMALYASVTGDAFATLVLILVAAPLAAVAL
;
A
#
# COMPACT_ATOMS: atom_id res chain seq x y z
N MET A 1 -10.32 6.99 25.92
CA MET A 1 -9.31 6.77 24.84
C MET A 1 -9.30 5.30 24.39
N LEU A 2 -9.13 4.33 25.30
CA LEU A 2 -9.10 2.90 24.93
C LEU A 2 -10.42 2.46 24.26
N ASP A 3 -11.57 2.87 24.79
CA ASP A 3 -12.89 2.53 24.23
C ASP A 3 -13.08 3.08 22.81
N MET A 4 -12.55 4.27 22.51
CA MET A 4 -12.59 4.84 21.16
C MET A 4 -11.71 4.06 20.18
N ILE A 5 -10.54 3.59 20.64
CA ILE A 5 -9.65 2.76 19.82
C ILE A 5 -10.31 1.41 19.54
N LEU A 6 -10.91 0.79 20.57
CA LEU A 6 -11.58 -0.49 20.41
C LEU A 6 -12.83 -0.38 19.49
N ALA A 7 -13.60 0.70 19.63
CA ALA A 7 -14.74 0.97 18.75
C ALA A 7 -14.29 1.16 17.29
N GLY A 8 -13.26 1.99 17.06
CA GLY A 8 -12.70 2.19 15.71
C GLY A 8 -12.14 0.91 15.11
N LEU A 9 -11.45 0.09 15.92
CA LEU A 9 -10.92 -1.19 15.46
C LEU A 9 -12.05 -2.18 15.11
N SER A 10 -13.11 -2.23 15.93
CA SER A 10 -14.26 -3.10 15.65
C SER A 10 -14.98 -2.70 14.37
N GLU A 11 -15.09 -1.39 14.09
CA GLU A 11 -15.67 -0.87 12.86
C GLU A 11 -14.79 -1.17 11.65
N ALA A 12 -13.48 -0.94 11.76
CA ALA A 12 -12.52 -1.23 10.69
C ALA A 12 -12.49 -2.71 10.30
N LEU A 13 -12.69 -3.63 11.27
CA LEU A 13 -12.70 -5.07 11.06
C LEU A 13 -14.04 -5.62 10.53
N GLN A 14 -15.06 -4.78 10.33
CA GLN A 14 -16.29 -5.23 9.69
C GLN A 14 -16.00 -5.74 8.26
N LEU A 15 -16.67 -6.82 7.88
CA LEU A 15 -16.45 -7.48 6.58
C LEU A 15 -16.57 -6.50 5.40
N ALA A 16 -17.54 -5.59 5.45
CA ALA A 16 -17.72 -4.58 4.41
C ALA A 16 -16.49 -3.68 4.26
N ASN A 17 -15.93 -3.19 5.37
CA ASN A 17 -14.74 -2.32 5.36
C ASN A 17 -13.49 -3.08 4.90
N LEU A 18 -13.34 -4.35 5.31
CA LEU A 18 -12.25 -5.21 4.83
C LEU A 18 -12.33 -5.47 3.32
N LEU A 19 -13.54 -5.63 2.78
CA LEU A 19 -13.74 -5.75 1.32
C LEU A 19 -13.32 -4.48 0.58
N PHE A 20 -13.62 -3.29 1.11
CA PHE A 20 -13.15 -2.04 0.51
C PHE A 20 -11.63 -1.88 0.59
N VAL A 21 -10.99 -2.29 1.68
CA VAL A 21 -9.52 -2.35 1.76
C VAL A 21 -8.96 -3.29 0.70
N LEU A 22 -9.52 -4.49 0.56
CA LEU A 22 -9.07 -5.47 -0.44
C LEU A 22 -9.24 -4.94 -1.87
N LEU A 23 -10.37 -4.32 -2.18
CA LEU A 23 -10.61 -3.68 -3.48
C LEU A 23 -9.61 -2.56 -3.73
N GLY A 24 -9.31 -1.75 -2.72
CA GLY A 24 -8.27 -0.73 -2.78
C GLY A 24 -6.90 -1.33 -3.11
N VAL A 25 -6.49 -2.36 -2.39
CA VAL A 25 -5.19 -3.04 -2.62
C VAL A 25 -5.11 -3.59 -4.04
N ILE A 26 -6.15 -4.28 -4.54
CA ILE A 26 -6.18 -4.83 -5.91
C ILE A 26 -6.09 -3.71 -6.95
N ALA A 27 -6.92 -2.67 -6.81
CA ALA A 27 -6.90 -1.52 -7.71
C ALA A 27 -5.53 -0.80 -7.68
N GLY A 28 -4.96 -0.64 -6.48
CA GLY A 28 -3.63 -0.08 -6.29
C GLY A 28 -2.53 -0.91 -6.95
N MET A 29 -2.55 -2.23 -6.79
CA MET A 29 -1.59 -3.12 -7.45
C MET A 29 -1.65 -2.99 -8.98
N ILE A 30 -2.85 -2.91 -9.55
CA ILE A 30 -3.02 -2.72 -11.00
C ILE A 30 -2.48 -1.36 -11.41
N ALA A 31 -2.83 -0.29 -10.70
CA ALA A 31 -2.37 1.06 -10.99
C ALA A 31 -0.84 1.18 -10.88
N GLY A 32 -0.26 0.69 -9.79
CA GLY A 32 1.19 0.74 -9.54
C GLY A 32 2.01 -0.13 -10.49
N ALA A 33 1.43 -1.20 -11.05
CA ALA A 33 2.08 -2.01 -12.08
C ALA A 33 2.20 -1.28 -13.43
N ILE A 34 1.45 -0.20 -13.63
CA ILE A 34 1.55 0.64 -14.83
C ILE A 34 2.67 1.66 -14.60
N PRO A 35 3.78 1.60 -15.38
CA PRO A 35 4.87 2.55 -15.23
C PRO A 35 4.38 4.00 -15.40
N GLY A 36 4.72 4.86 -14.44
CA GLY A 36 4.31 6.26 -14.44
C GLY A 36 3.04 6.57 -13.62
N VAL A 37 2.31 5.56 -13.14
CA VAL A 37 1.16 5.74 -12.24
C VAL A 37 1.59 5.40 -10.81
N ASN A 38 1.83 6.41 -10.00
CA ASN A 38 2.21 6.23 -8.59
C ASN A 38 0.99 6.20 -7.66
N GLY A 39 1.22 5.82 -6.38
CA GLY A 39 0.17 5.75 -5.36
C GLY A 39 -0.62 7.06 -5.19
N PRO A 40 0.02 8.23 -5.00
CA PRO A 40 -0.66 9.52 -4.92
C PRO A 40 -1.54 9.83 -6.13
N MET A 41 -1.09 9.51 -7.34
CA MET A 41 -1.88 9.71 -8.56
C MET A 41 -3.11 8.78 -8.59
N ALA A 42 -2.93 7.50 -8.21
CA ALA A 42 -4.03 6.56 -8.11
C ALA A 42 -5.06 7.02 -7.06
N ILE A 43 -4.61 7.53 -5.91
CA ILE A 43 -5.48 8.12 -4.88
C ILE A 43 -6.26 9.28 -5.47
N ALA A 44 -5.60 10.25 -6.13
CA ALA A 44 -6.26 11.43 -6.70
C ALA A 44 -7.38 11.05 -7.69
N LEU A 45 -7.16 10.02 -8.50
CA LEU A 45 -8.17 9.50 -9.42
C LEU A 45 -9.35 8.82 -8.71
N CYS A 46 -9.11 8.23 -7.55
CA CYS A 46 -10.12 7.48 -6.79
C CYS A 46 -10.84 8.30 -5.70
N ILE A 47 -10.37 9.53 -5.39
CA ILE A 47 -11.06 10.40 -4.42
C ILE A 47 -12.56 10.58 -4.75
N PRO A 48 -12.99 10.87 -6.00
CA PRO A 48 -14.41 11.01 -6.27
C PRO A 48 -15.22 9.76 -5.95
N LEU A 49 -14.64 8.58 -6.11
CA LEU A 49 -15.27 7.32 -5.78
C LEU A 49 -15.46 7.16 -4.26
N SER A 50 -14.54 7.66 -3.46
CA SER A 50 -14.61 7.55 -2.00
C SER A 50 -15.78 8.32 -1.38
N TYR A 51 -16.35 9.31 -2.06
CA TYR A 51 -17.52 10.05 -1.56
C TYR A 51 -18.80 9.20 -1.48
N TYR A 52 -18.85 8.07 -2.18
CA TYR A 52 -19.97 7.13 -2.12
C TYR A 52 -19.81 6.06 -1.03
N MET A 53 -18.73 6.12 -0.25
CA MET A 53 -18.40 5.15 0.80
C MET A 53 -18.60 5.75 2.18
N SER A 54 -18.77 4.89 3.20
CA SER A 54 -18.68 5.36 4.59
C SER A 54 -17.27 5.88 4.90
N PRO A 55 -17.10 6.79 5.88
CA PRO A 55 -15.77 7.36 6.17
C PRO A 55 -14.69 6.33 6.43
N VAL A 56 -15.00 5.29 7.18
CA VAL A 56 -14.03 4.21 7.50
C VAL A 56 -13.71 3.38 6.27
N ALA A 57 -14.72 3.03 5.46
CA ALA A 57 -14.52 2.33 4.19
C ALA A 57 -13.68 3.15 3.20
N ALA A 58 -13.95 4.45 3.08
CA ALA A 58 -13.21 5.36 2.20
C ALA A 58 -11.74 5.44 2.57
N ILE A 59 -11.44 5.65 3.86
CA ILE A 59 -10.05 5.68 4.36
C ILE A 59 -9.38 4.33 4.10
N GLY A 60 -10.05 3.23 4.45
CA GLY A 60 -9.53 1.88 4.23
C GLY A 60 -9.24 1.59 2.75
N PHE A 61 -10.15 1.97 1.86
CA PHE A 61 -9.99 1.83 0.41
C PHE A 61 -8.78 2.64 -0.11
N LEU A 62 -8.67 3.92 0.25
CA LEU A 62 -7.58 4.79 -0.22
C LEU A 62 -6.22 4.38 0.35
N VAL A 63 -6.17 3.97 1.62
CA VAL A 63 -4.95 3.41 2.22
C VAL A 63 -4.56 2.10 1.53
N GLY A 64 -5.51 1.20 1.33
CA GLY A 64 -5.30 -0.06 0.60
C GLY A 64 -4.77 0.20 -0.82
N LEU A 65 -5.35 1.16 -1.53
CA LEU A 65 -4.95 1.56 -2.87
C LEU A 65 -3.49 2.05 -2.90
N ASN A 66 -3.10 2.88 -1.94
CA ASN A 66 -1.72 3.35 -1.84
C ASN A 66 -0.73 2.21 -1.57
N LYS A 67 -1.06 1.34 -0.62
CA LYS A 67 -0.23 0.17 -0.26
C LYS A 67 -0.11 -0.81 -1.44
N GLY A 68 -1.21 -1.06 -2.13
CA GLY A 68 -1.23 -1.88 -3.34
C GLY A 68 -0.35 -1.30 -4.45
N ALA A 69 -0.37 0.02 -4.65
CA ALA A 69 0.43 0.69 -5.67
C ALA A 69 1.94 0.54 -5.44
N PHE A 70 2.40 0.59 -4.19
CA PHE A 70 3.82 0.37 -3.88
C PHE A 70 4.28 -1.03 -4.28
N PHE A 71 3.52 -2.06 -3.95
CA PHE A 71 3.86 -3.42 -4.38
C PHE A 71 3.69 -3.60 -5.90
N GLY A 72 2.63 -3.01 -6.49
CA GLY A 72 2.41 -3.02 -7.94
C GLY A 72 3.61 -2.48 -8.71
N GLY A 73 4.23 -1.38 -8.25
CA GLY A 73 5.44 -0.82 -8.82
C GLY A 73 6.63 -1.78 -8.82
N SER A 74 6.72 -2.64 -7.81
CA SER A 74 7.76 -3.68 -7.75
C SER A 74 7.54 -4.78 -8.79
N ILE A 75 6.30 -5.07 -9.18
CA ILE A 75 5.99 -6.06 -10.22
C ILE A 75 6.59 -5.62 -11.56
N SER A 76 6.30 -4.41 -12.00
CA SER A 76 6.87 -3.88 -13.25
C SER A 76 8.38 -3.66 -13.13
N GLY A 77 8.89 -3.26 -11.98
CA GLY A 77 10.32 -3.16 -11.71
C GLY A 77 11.06 -4.48 -11.90
N VAL A 78 10.56 -5.54 -11.29
CA VAL A 78 11.16 -6.89 -11.35
C VAL A 78 11.02 -7.52 -12.74
N LEU A 79 9.85 -7.41 -13.38
CA LEU A 79 9.58 -8.12 -14.63
C LEU A 79 10.02 -7.35 -15.88
N LEU A 80 9.90 -6.02 -15.86
CA LEU A 80 10.11 -5.17 -17.04
C LEU A 80 11.32 -4.24 -16.93
N ASN A 81 12.03 -4.25 -15.79
CA ASN A 81 13.09 -3.29 -15.49
C ASN A 81 12.61 -1.82 -15.54
N THR A 82 11.34 -1.59 -15.36
CA THR A 82 10.72 -0.27 -15.40
C THR A 82 9.91 -0.10 -14.11
N PRO A 83 10.45 0.58 -13.10
CA PRO A 83 9.75 0.72 -11.83
C PRO A 83 8.45 1.51 -12.03
N GLY A 84 7.34 0.99 -11.51
CA GLY A 84 6.04 1.66 -11.57
C GLY A 84 5.97 2.86 -10.63
N THR A 85 6.66 2.77 -9.49
CA THR A 85 6.74 3.83 -8.49
C THR A 85 8.20 4.15 -8.16
N PRO A 86 8.52 5.39 -7.70
CA PRO A 86 9.89 5.75 -7.32
C PRO A 86 10.49 4.82 -6.27
N GLU A 87 9.67 4.37 -5.32
CA GLU A 87 10.08 3.49 -4.21
C GLU A 87 10.50 2.10 -4.72
N SER A 88 9.90 1.66 -5.82
CA SER A 88 10.22 0.37 -6.44
C SER A 88 11.48 0.39 -7.30
N ALA A 89 12.15 1.53 -7.47
CA ALA A 89 13.36 1.64 -8.27
C ALA A 89 14.47 0.71 -7.76
N ALA A 90 14.63 0.59 -6.44
CA ALA A 90 15.63 -0.30 -5.85
C ALA A 90 15.40 -1.79 -6.20
N THR A 91 14.14 -2.19 -6.40
CA THR A 91 13.82 -3.60 -6.75
C THR A 91 14.28 -4.00 -8.16
N THR A 92 14.56 -3.02 -9.02
CA THR A 92 15.05 -3.30 -10.38
C THR A 92 16.48 -3.85 -10.37
N TRP A 93 17.31 -3.43 -9.41
CA TRP A 93 18.74 -3.77 -9.39
C TRP A 93 19.00 -5.26 -9.16
N ASP A 94 18.27 -5.86 -8.22
CA ASP A 94 18.43 -7.29 -7.90
C ASP A 94 17.29 -8.14 -8.47
N GLY A 95 16.07 -7.58 -8.52
CA GLY A 95 14.88 -8.29 -8.95
C GLY A 95 14.88 -8.61 -10.44
N TYR A 96 15.22 -7.64 -11.28
CA TYR A 96 15.23 -7.85 -12.73
C TYR A 96 16.32 -8.86 -13.18
N PRO A 97 17.58 -8.81 -12.71
CA PRO A 97 18.55 -9.85 -13.00
C PRO A 97 18.10 -11.25 -12.57
N LEU A 98 17.39 -11.37 -11.44
CA LEU A 98 16.79 -12.64 -11.01
C LEU A 98 15.68 -13.09 -11.96
N ALA A 99 14.84 -12.16 -12.42
CA ALA A 99 13.79 -12.47 -13.39
C ALA A 99 14.37 -12.98 -14.72
N LYS A 100 15.45 -12.36 -15.21
CA LYS A 100 16.19 -12.85 -16.40
C LYS A 100 16.75 -14.27 -16.25
N GLN A 101 17.05 -14.69 -15.03
CA GLN A 101 17.48 -16.07 -14.72
C GLN A 101 16.30 -17.05 -14.59
N GLY A 102 15.07 -16.63 -14.91
CA GLY A 102 13.87 -17.45 -14.70
C GLY A 102 13.37 -17.50 -13.25
N LYS A 103 13.94 -16.68 -12.35
CA LYS A 103 13.62 -16.66 -10.91
C LYS A 103 12.75 -15.45 -10.52
N GLY A 104 11.95 -14.93 -11.45
CA GLY A 104 11.10 -13.74 -11.22
C GLY A 104 10.09 -13.95 -10.09
N GLU A 105 9.51 -15.14 -9.98
CA GLU A 105 8.61 -15.47 -8.87
C GLU A 105 9.30 -15.32 -7.51
N LYS A 106 10.54 -15.80 -7.39
CA LYS A 106 11.31 -15.67 -6.14
C LYS A 106 11.58 -14.20 -5.81
N ALA A 107 11.91 -13.38 -6.80
CA ALA A 107 12.12 -11.94 -6.61
C ALA A 107 10.83 -11.24 -6.15
N LEU A 108 9.70 -11.54 -6.79
CA LEU A 108 8.40 -10.96 -6.41
C LEU A 108 7.95 -11.38 -5.02
N ARG A 109 8.12 -12.65 -4.65
CA ARG A 109 7.82 -13.11 -3.29
C ARG A 109 8.68 -12.42 -2.24
N MET A 110 9.98 -12.22 -2.51
CA MET A 110 10.86 -11.49 -1.60
C MET A 110 10.44 -10.03 -1.48
N ALA A 111 10.12 -9.36 -2.60
CA ALA A 111 9.61 -8.00 -2.58
C ALA A 111 8.30 -7.89 -1.78
N LEU A 112 7.39 -8.85 -1.92
CA LEU A 112 6.14 -8.89 -1.14
C LEU A 112 6.42 -9.03 0.36
N TYR A 113 7.26 -9.97 0.78
CA TYR A 113 7.58 -10.15 2.19
C TYR A 113 8.27 -8.92 2.77
N ALA A 114 9.22 -8.33 2.04
CA ALA A 114 9.89 -7.10 2.46
C ALA A 114 8.90 -5.94 2.60
N SER A 115 7.97 -5.77 1.66
CA SER A 115 6.93 -4.74 1.71
C SER A 115 6.01 -4.93 2.91
N VAL A 116 5.49 -6.14 3.13
CA VAL A 116 4.57 -6.43 4.24
C VAL A 116 5.25 -6.24 5.60
N THR A 117 6.48 -6.75 5.76
CA THR A 117 7.20 -6.62 7.03
C THR A 117 7.62 -5.17 7.31
N GLY A 118 8.10 -4.46 6.28
CA GLY A 118 8.47 -3.06 6.38
C GLY A 118 7.28 -2.18 6.71
N ASP A 119 6.13 -2.41 6.06
CA ASP A 119 4.90 -1.66 6.30
C ASP A 119 4.32 -1.93 7.69
N ALA A 120 4.33 -3.17 8.15
CA ALA A 120 3.91 -3.53 9.50
C ALA A 120 4.76 -2.81 10.56
N PHE A 121 6.09 -2.80 10.37
CA PHE A 121 7.00 -2.09 11.27
C PHE A 121 6.77 -0.58 11.22
N ALA A 122 6.68 0.02 10.03
CA ALA A 122 6.44 1.45 9.87
C ALA A 122 5.11 1.89 10.49
N THR A 123 4.05 1.08 10.34
CA THR A 123 2.74 1.36 10.95
C THR A 123 2.81 1.29 12.47
N LEU A 124 3.52 0.31 13.02
CA LEU A 124 3.72 0.21 14.47
C LEU A 124 4.47 1.43 15.02
N VAL A 125 5.55 1.84 14.37
CA VAL A 125 6.29 3.06 14.74
C VAL A 125 5.40 4.29 14.64
N LEU A 126 4.61 4.42 13.57
CA LEU A 126 3.67 5.54 13.39
C LEU A 126 2.68 5.63 14.54
N ILE A 127 2.07 4.50 14.96
CA ILE A 127 1.13 4.48 16.09
C ILE A 127 1.79 4.98 17.38
N LEU A 128 3.04 4.58 17.63
CA LEU A 128 3.78 4.96 18.84
C LEU A 128 4.21 6.43 18.83
N VAL A 129 4.55 6.98 17.66
CA VAL A 129 5.14 8.31 17.52
C VAL A 129 4.10 9.38 17.18
N ALA A 130 2.94 9.01 16.64
CA ALA A 130 1.91 9.97 16.20
C ALA A 130 1.43 10.89 17.32
N ALA A 131 1.18 10.34 18.52
CA ALA A 131 0.71 11.14 19.66
C ALA A 131 1.74 12.15 20.17
N PRO A 132 3.03 11.78 20.42
CA PRO A 132 4.09 12.73 20.74
C PRO A 132 4.32 13.79 19.67
N LEU A 133 4.29 13.39 18.38
CA LEU A 133 4.45 14.34 17.27
C LEU A 133 3.32 15.37 17.22
N ALA A 134 2.07 14.95 17.41
CA ALA A 134 0.93 15.85 17.46
C ALA A 134 1.06 16.87 18.62
N ALA A 135 1.57 16.43 19.77
CA ALA A 135 1.78 17.31 20.93
C ALA A 135 2.89 18.37 20.71
N VAL A 136 3.85 18.11 19.84
CA VAL A 136 4.93 19.05 19.48
C VAL A 136 4.51 20.00 18.35
N ALA A 137 3.57 19.57 17.49
CA ALA A 137 3.12 20.33 16.32
C ALA A 137 2.00 21.35 16.65
N LEU A 138 1.39 21.27 17.82
CA LEU A 138 0.35 22.17 18.35
C LEU A 138 0.95 23.18 19.35
#